data_36dee75f315487285e6b288fe105404f
#
_entry.id   36dee75f315487285e6b288fe105404f
#
_cell.length_a   1.000
_cell.length_b   1.000
_cell.length_c   1.000
_cell.angle_alpha   90.00
_cell.angle_beta   90.00
_cell.angle_gamma   90.00
#
_symmetry.space_group_name_H-M   'P 1'
#
loop_
_entity.id
_entity.type
_entity.pdbx_description
1 polymer ?
#
loop_
_entity_poly.entity_id
_entity_poly.type
_entity_poly.pdbx_seq_one_letter_code
_entity_poly.pdbx_strand_id
1 'polypeptide(L)'
;VNIATLAAGVVGAVFVYAGVAKILAGRKWPASARNLGIPPIVASSVMLGEVVIGLGVVLGDAWRTEFLGAAAVMLVAFTGLLGMHLRRGNRPPCACFGGASQRPIGARDIVRNILLLALVFVAIAS
;
A
#
# COMPACT_ATOMS: atom_id res chain seq x y z
N VAL A 1 23.20 6.65 9.44
CA VAL A 1 21.79 6.42 9.13
C VAL A 1 20.97 7.55 9.73
N ASN A 2 20.27 8.27 8.90
CA ASN A 2 19.44 9.37 9.35
C ASN A 2 17.95 8.97 9.34
N ILE A 3 17.10 9.86 9.82
CA ILE A 3 15.68 9.58 9.96
C ILE A 3 15.01 9.39 8.59
N ALA A 4 15.48 10.11 7.57
CA ALA A 4 14.93 9.96 6.22
C ALA A 4 15.21 8.57 5.66
N THR A 5 16.41 8.04 5.88
CA THR A 5 16.78 6.70 5.43
C THR A 5 15.96 5.64 6.16
N LEU A 6 15.77 5.81 7.47
CA LEU A 6 14.95 4.89 8.25
C LEU A 6 13.49 4.91 7.78
N ALA A 7 12.93 6.11 7.57
CA ALA A 7 11.55 6.24 7.10
C ALA A 7 11.38 5.60 5.72
N ALA A 8 12.30 5.84 4.80
CA ALA A 8 12.27 5.23 3.47
C ALA A 8 12.38 3.71 3.55
N GLY A 9 13.25 3.20 4.42
CA GLY A 9 13.40 1.76 4.62
C GLY A 9 12.11 1.11 5.11
N VAL A 10 11.43 1.73 6.07
CA VAL A 10 10.17 1.23 6.59
C VAL A 10 9.10 1.22 5.50
N VAL A 11 8.95 2.33 4.76
CA VAL A 11 7.96 2.43 3.69
C VAL A 11 8.24 1.37 2.62
N GLY A 12 9.49 1.25 2.19
CA GLY A 12 9.87 0.27 1.17
C GLY A 12 9.61 -1.15 1.62
N ALA A 13 9.98 -1.48 2.86
CA ALA A 13 9.75 -2.81 3.41
C ALA A 13 8.27 -3.15 3.48
N VAL A 14 7.43 -2.20 3.90
CA VAL A 14 5.98 -2.41 3.96
C VAL A 14 5.41 -2.65 2.57
N PHE A 15 5.84 -1.87 1.57
CA PHE A 15 5.36 -2.03 0.20
C PHE A 15 5.77 -3.38 -0.40
N VAL A 16 7.03 -3.80 -0.19
CA VAL A 16 7.48 -5.12 -0.65
C VAL A 16 6.67 -6.21 0.03
N TYR A 17 6.50 -6.11 1.35
CA TYR A 17 5.71 -7.09 2.10
C TYR A 17 4.27 -7.18 1.56
N ALA A 18 3.63 -6.02 1.36
CA ALA A 18 2.26 -5.99 0.87
C ALA A 18 2.13 -6.60 -0.52
N GLY A 19 3.06 -6.27 -1.42
CA GLY A 19 3.06 -6.82 -2.78
C GLY A 19 3.30 -8.31 -2.80
N VAL A 20 4.29 -8.79 -2.07
CA VAL A 20 4.59 -10.22 -1.98
C VAL A 20 3.44 -10.98 -1.33
N ALA A 21 2.84 -10.42 -0.28
CA ALA A 21 1.70 -11.05 0.38
C ALA A 21 0.51 -11.21 -0.58
N LYS A 22 0.28 -10.21 -1.45
CA LYS A 22 -0.77 -10.31 -2.45
C LYS A 22 -0.47 -11.38 -3.51
N ILE A 23 0.79 -11.49 -3.93
CA ILE A 23 1.22 -12.55 -4.86
C ILE A 23 0.97 -13.92 -4.22
N LEU A 24 1.36 -14.10 -2.96
CA LEU A 24 1.19 -15.37 -2.26
C LEU A 24 -0.27 -15.67 -1.97
N ALA A 25 -1.12 -14.66 -1.86
CA ALA A 25 -2.55 -14.85 -1.66
C ALA A 25 -3.23 -15.44 -2.90
N GLY A 26 -2.60 -15.36 -4.07
CA GLY A 26 -3.13 -15.92 -5.30
C GLY A 26 -4.47 -15.28 -5.66
N ARG A 27 -5.50 -16.10 -5.79
CA ARG A 27 -6.83 -15.62 -6.21
C ARG A 27 -7.56 -14.79 -5.16
N LYS A 28 -7.13 -14.84 -3.91
CA LYS A 28 -7.78 -14.07 -2.84
C LYS A 28 -7.64 -12.58 -3.04
N TRP A 29 -6.49 -12.13 -3.57
CA TRP A 29 -6.29 -10.71 -3.79
C TRP A 29 -7.20 -10.15 -4.89
N PRO A 30 -7.27 -10.72 -6.11
CA PRO A 30 -8.21 -10.19 -7.10
C PRO A 30 -9.66 -10.25 -6.65
N ALA A 31 -10.05 -11.27 -5.90
CA ALA A 31 -11.40 -11.39 -5.36
C ALA A 31 -11.70 -10.25 -4.37
N SER A 32 -10.77 -9.96 -3.47
CA SER A 32 -10.92 -8.84 -2.52
C SER A 32 -10.94 -7.50 -3.23
N ALA A 33 -10.09 -7.33 -4.25
CA ALA A 33 -10.05 -6.11 -5.04
C ALA A 33 -11.39 -5.87 -5.75
N ARG A 34 -11.99 -6.93 -6.26
CA ARG A 34 -13.30 -6.84 -6.92
C ARG A 34 -14.36 -6.33 -5.94
N ASN A 35 -14.32 -6.80 -4.69
CA ASN A 35 -15.24 -6.34 -3.66
C ASN A 35 -15.06 -4.85 -3.34
N LEU A 36 -13.87 -4.31 -3.58
CA LEU A 36 -13.58 -2.89 -3.41
C LEU A 36 -13.85 -2.08 -4.68
N GLY A 37 -14.29 -2.72 -5.74
CA GLY A 37 -14.56 -2.04 -7.01
C GLY A 37 -13.35 -1.91 -7.91
N ILE A 38 -12.28 -2.65 -7.65
CA ILE A 38 -11.05 -2.60 -8.44
C ILE A 38 -11.10 -3.69 -9.52
N PRO A 39 -10.96 -3.32 -10.82
CA PRO A 39 -10.94 -4.32 -11.89
C PRO A 39 -9.72 -5.26 -11.77
N PRO A 40 -9.81 -6.49 -12.27
CA PRO A 40 -8.70 -7.45 -12.17
C PRO A 40 -7.38 -6.96 -12.74
N ILE A 41 -7.42 -6.24 -13.86
CA ILE A 41 -6.19 -5.74 -14.48
C ILE A 41 -5.51 -4.70 -13.59
N VAL A 42 -6.30 -3.85 -12.94
CA VAL A 42 -5.78 -2.85 -11.99
C VAL A 42 -5.25 -3.55 -10.75
N ALA A 43 -5.94 -4.58 -10.27
CA ALA A 43 -5.50 -5.35 -9.11
C ALA A 43 -4.13 -5.98 -9.33
N SER A 44 -3.90 -6.57 -10.52
CA SER A 44 -2.60 -7.14 -10.87
C SER A 44 -1.53 -6.05 -10.95
N SER A 45 -1.88 -4.90 -11.50
CA SER A 45 -0.96 -3.76 -11.59
C SER A 45 -0.57 -3.23 -10.22
N VAL A 46 -1.52 -3.17 -9.29
CA VAL A 46 -1.25 -2.75 -7.90
C VAL A 46 -0.27 -3.71 -7.24
N MET A 47 -0.50 -5.00 -7.39
CA MET A 47 0.34 -6.03 -6.79
C MET A 47 1.79 -5.89 -7.24
N LEU A 48 2.01 -5.80 -8.55
CA LEU A 48 3.34 -5.64 -9.11
C LEU A 48 3.92 -4.26 -8.79
N GLY A 49 3.10 -3.23 -8.85
CA GLY A 49 3.52 -1.87 -8.54
C GLY A 49 4.03 -1.71 -7.12
N GLU A 50 3.37 -2.37 -6.16
CA GLU A 50 3.82 -2.31 -4.76
C GLU A 50 5.21 -2.90 -4.59
N VAL A 51 5.51 -4.03 -5.23
CA VAL A 51 6.84 -4.64 -5.16
C VAL A 51 7.87 -3.72 -5.82
N VAL A 52 7.56 -3.20 -7.01
CA VAL A 52 8.48 -2.31 -7.73
C VAL A 52 8.74 -1.03 -6.94
N ILE A 53 7.70 -0.41 -6.41
CA ILE A 53 7.82 0.81 -5.62
C ILE A 53 8.65 0.54 -4.37
N GLY A 54 8.37 -0.54 -3.66
CA GLY A 54 9.10 -0.90 -2.45
C GLY A 54 10.57 -1.13 -2.71
N LEU A 55 10.89 -1.89 -3.75
CA LEU A 55 12.28 -2.13 -4.13
C LEU A 55 12.97 -0.85 -4.59
N GLY A 56 12.26 0.00 -5.34
CA GLY A 56 12.81 1.27 -5.79
C GLY A 56 13.13 2.20 -4.63
N VAL A 57 12.29 2.23 -3.61
CA VAL A 57 12.53 3.04 -2.42
C VAL A 57 13.75 2.54 -1.63
N VAL A 58 13.89 1.22 -1.51
CA VAL A 58 14.99 0.63 -0.74
C VAL A 58 16.31 0.71 -1.50
N LEU A 59 16.30 0.37 -2.79
CA LEU A 59 17.52 0.17 -3.56
C LEU A 59 17.89 1.35 -4.48
N GLY A 60 16.93 2.19 -4.85
CA GLY A 60 17.12 3.21 -5.86
C GLY A 60 17.54 4.55 -5.29
N ASP A 61 18.83 4.77 -5.05
CA ASP A 61 19.32 6.01 -4.47
C ASP A 61 18.96 7.24 -5.32
N ALA A 62 19.16 7.17 -6.63
CA ALA A 62 18.91 8.30 -7.51
C ALA A 62 17.42 8.57 -7.75
N TRP A 63 16.61 7.52 -7.71
CA TRP A 63 15.18 7.60 -8.03
C TRP A 63 14.28 7.45 -6.80
N ARG A 64 14.86 7.47 -5.60
CA ARG A 64 14.11 7.22 -4.36
C ARG A 64 12.95 8.20 -4.19
N THR A 65 13.16 9.47 -4.48
CA THR A 65 12.11 10.49 -4.32
C THR A 65 10.93 10.21 -5.25
N GLU A 66 11.20 9.80 -6.49
CA GLU A 66 10.16 9.46 -7.45
C GLU A 66 9.37 8.23 -6.99
N PHE A 67 10.05 7.21 -6.49
CA PHE A 67 9.37 6.03 -5.95
C PHE A 67 8.58 6.35 -4.68
N LEU A 68 9.09 7.24 -3.82
CA LEU A 68 8.34 7.69 -2.66
C LEU A 68 7.08 8.47 -3.06
N GLY A 69 7.19 9.30 -4.11
CA GLY A 69 6.03 9.98 -4.67
C GLY A 69 4.97 9.01 -5.18
N ALA A 70 5.39 7.96 -5.88
CA ALA A 70 4.49 6.91 -6.34
C ALA A 70 3.83 6.18 -5.17
N ALA A 71 4.59 5.93 -4.11
CA ALA A 71 4.05 5.32 -2.89
C ALA A 71 2.98 6.21 -2.26
N ALA A 72 3.22 7.52 -2.21
CA ALA A 72 2.26 8.48 -1.67
C ALA A 72 0.96 8.47 -2.48
N VAL A 73 1.07 8.47 -3.81
CA VAL A 73 -0.12 8.43 -4.68
C VAL A 73 -0.93 7.16 -4.43
N MET A 74 -0.27 6.02 -4.35
CA MET A 74 -0.93 4.75 -4.09
C MET A 74 -1.61 4.74 -2.73
N LEU A 75 -0.94 5.24 -1.69
CA LEU A 75 -1.51 5.32 -0.34
C LEU A 75 -2.73 6.23 -0.30
N VAL A 76 -2.67 7.38 -0.95
CA VAL A 76 -3.80 8.31 -1.01
C VAL A 76 -4.98 7.65 -1.73
N ALA A 77 -4.73 7.00 -2.86
CA ALA A 77 -5.78 6.35 -3.63
C ALA A 77 -6.46 5.25 -2.82
N PHE A 78 -5.69 4.39 -2.15
CA PHE A 78 -6.25 3.34 -1.31
C PHE A 78 -6.98 3.89 -0.11
N THR A 79 -6.42 4.91 0.55
CA THR A 79 -7.06 5.54 1.71
C THR A 79 -8.40 6.15 1.32
N GLY A 80 -8.45 6.82 0.17
CA GLY A 80 -9.68 7.38 -0.34
C GLY A 80 -10.73 6.31 -0.64
N LEU A 81 -10.29 5.21 -1.25
CA LEU A 81 -11.18 4.08 -1.56
C LEU A 81 -11.73 3.45 -0.28
N LEU A 82 -10.87 3.19 0.70
CA LEU A 82 -11.29 2.64 1.98
C LEU A 82 -12.25 3.58 2.71
N GLY A 83 -11.95 4.87 2.71
CA GLY A 83 -12.79 5.88 3.35
C GLY A 83 -14.17 5.94 2.71
N MET A 84 -14.23 5.83 1.38
CA MET A 84 -15.50 5.84 0.66
C MET A 84 -16.34 4.62 1.04
N HIS A 85 -15.75 3.44 1.12
CA HIS A 85 -16.48 2.24 1.53
C HIS A 85 -16.96 2.33 2.96
N LEU A 86 -16.13 2.85 3.87
CA LEU A 86 -16.52 3.02 5.27
C LEU A 86 -17.67 4.00 5.42
N ARG A 87 -17.67 5.09 4.66
CA ARG A 87 -18.76 6.07 4.70
C ARG A 87 -20.08 5.47 4.23
N ARG A 88 -20.04 4.51 3.31
CA ARG A 88 -21.22 3.83 2.80
C ARG A 88 -21.67 2.68 3.68
N GLY A 89 -20.92 2.40 4.76
CA GLY A 89 -21.20 1.24 5.63
C GLY A 89 -20.81 -0.09 5.02
N ASN A 90 -20.11 -0.09 3.90
CA ASN A 90 -19.66 -1.30 3.21
C ASN A 90 -18.25 -1.64 3.69
N ARG A 91 -18.10 -2.82 4.33
CA ARG A 91 -16.84 -3.22 4.95
C ARG A 91 -16.38 -4.59 4.46
N PRO A 92 -16.01 -4.72 3.15
CA PRO A 92 -15.44 -5.97 2.68
C PRO A 92 -14.04 -6.18 3.24
N PRO A 93 -13.54 -7.44 3.28
CA PRO A 93 -12.14 -7.67 3.62
C PRO A 93 -11.23 -7.02 2.58
N CYS A 94 -10.19 -6.34 3.04
CA CYS A 94 -9.26 -5.65 2.14
C CYS A 94 -8.26 -6.60 1.49
N ALA A 95 -7.78 -7.59 2.24
CA ALA A 95 -6.65 -8.43 1.85
C ALA A 95 -5.43 -7.61 1.40
N CYS A 96 -5.28 -6.41 1.98
CA CYS A 96 -4.21 -5.48 1.60
C CYS A 96 -2.82 -6.05 1.88
N PHE A 97 -2.72 -6.96 2.86
CA PHE A 97 -1.49 -7.69 3.17
C PHE A 97 -1.68 -9.18 2.94
N GLY A 98 -2.33 -9.53 1.83
CA GLY A 98 -2.56 -10.91 1.44
C GLY A 98 -3.75 -11.54 2.13
N GLY A 99 -3.84 -12.85 2.06
CA GLY A 99 -4.97 -13.60 2.60
C GLY A 99 -4.90 -13.88 4.09
N ALA A 100 -3.85 -13.42 4.78
CA ALA A 100 -3.67 -13.70 6.20
C ALA A 100 -4.72 -13.01 7.07
N SER A 101 -5.24 -11.86 6.63
CA SER A 101 -6.25 -11.12 7.37
C SER A 101 -7.54 -11.06 6.55
N GLN A 102 -8.58 -11.69 7.09
CA GLN A 102 -9.91 -11.68 6.46
C GLN A 102 -10.88 -10.73 7.18
N ARG A 103 -10.36 -9.91 8.08
CA ARG A 103 -11.19 -8.97 8.80
C ARG A 103 -11.71 -7.87 7.87
N PRO A 104 -12.91 -7.34 8.14
CA PRO A 104 -13.44 -6.21 7.37
C PRO A 104 -12.54 -4.99 7.48
N ILE A 105 -12.57 -4.14 6.47
CA ILE A 105 -11.88 -2.85 6.52
C ILE A 105 -12.42 -2.01 7.67
N GLY A 106 -11.57 -1.16 8.23
CA GLY A 106 -11.96 -0.30 9.34
C GLY A 106 -11.03 0.90 9.45
N ALA A 107 -11.29 1.73 10.47
CA ALA A 107 -10.48 2.93 10.72
C ALA A 107 -9.01 2.59 10.93
N ARG A 108 -8.71 1.39 11.41
CA ARG A 108 -7.34 0.92 11.62
C ARG A 108 -6.54 0.91 10.33
N ASP A 109 -7.17 0.53 9.22
CA ASP A 109 -6.50 0.51 7.92
C ASP A 109 -6.18 1.93 7.44
N ILE A 110 -7.08 2.87 7.69
CA ILE A 110 -6.85 4.28 7.34
C ILE A 110 -5.74 4.87 8.20
N VAL A 111 -5.74 4.61 9.50
CA VAL A 111 -4.69 5.08 10.42
C VAL A 111 -3.32 4.58 9.97
N ARG A 112 -3.22 3.28 9.63
CA ARG A 112 -1.98 2.71 9.12
C ARG A 112 -1.49 3.44 7.88
N ASN A 113 -2.39 3.71 6.93
CA ASN A 113 -2.03 4.39 5.69
C ASN A 113 -1.60 5.84 5.95
N ILE A 114 -2.25 6.52 6.88
CA ILE A 114 -1.86 7.89 7.26
C ILE A 114 -0.47 7.90 7.88
N LEU A 115 -0.16 6.92 8.74
CA LEU A 115 1.16 6.80 9.34
C LEU A 115 2.22 6.55 8.27
N LEU A 116 1.92 5.70 7.27
CA LEU A 116 2.84 5.47 6.16
C LEU A 116 3.04 6.73 5.33
N LEU A 117 1.99 7.51 5.09
CA LEU A 117 2.12 8.80 4.40
C LEU A 117 3.00 9.76 5.16
N ALA A 118 2.86 9.80 6.50
CA ALA A 118 3.73 10.63 7.32
C ALA A 118 5.19 10.24 7.18
N LEU A 119 5.48 8.94 7.13
CA LEU A 119 6.83 8.44 6.90
C LEU A 119 7.36 8.82 5.51
N VAL A 120 6.50 8.78 4.48
CA VAL A 120 6.89 9.22 3.14
C VAL A 120 7.26 10.71 3.16
N PHE A 121 6.48 11.55 3.82
CA PHE A 121 6.80 12.97 3.95
C PHE A 121 8.12 13.19 4.67
N VAL A 122 8.37 12.47 5.76
CA VAL A 122 9.63 12.55 6.48
C VAL A 122 10.79 12.18 5.57
N ALA A 123 10.64 11.10 4.79
CA ALA A 123 11.69 10.63 3.89
C ALA A 123 11.99 11.64 2.78
N ILE A 124 10.97 12.32 2.24
CA ILE A 124 11.14 13.29 1.16
C ILE A 124 11.68 14.60 1.70
N ALA A 125 11.16 15.06 2.84
CA ALA A 125 11.48 16.39 3.39
C ALA A 125 12.84 16.46 4.06
N SER A 126 13.40 15.33 4.46
CA SER A 126 14.72 15.29 5.13
C SER A 126 15.89 15.17 4.13
#